data_490aa9c9e0c1e278ecad47d03ed7c24d
#
_entry.id   490aa9c9e0c1e278ecad47d03ed7c24d
#
_cell.length_a   1.000
_cell.length_b   1.000
_cell.length_c   1.000
_cell.angle_alpha   90.00
_cell.angle_beta   90.00
_cell.angle_gamma   90.00
#
_symmetry.space_group_name_H-M   'P 1'
#
loop_
_entity.id
_entity.type
_entity.pdbx_description
1 polymer ?
#
loop_
_entity_poly.entity_id
_entity_poly.type
_entity_poly.pdbx_seq_one_letter_code
_entity_poly.pdbx_strand_id
1 'polypeptide(L)'
;LGGGIVPGAVVLLAGEPGVGKSTLLLDVAAKAAAEARKEGMGKVLYLTGEESASQVRLRAQRIGALDPSLLLASETDLGTVLGHIEANSPSLVVADSVQTFASAQVEGSPGGVAQVREVAGALIQAAKSRSIPVLLVGHVTKDGGIAGPRILEHLVDVVCQFEGDRHSRLRLLRAVKNRYGPTDEVGCFELGEKGIIGLEDPSGLFLSQDRQAVPGTCATVSLAGRRPMPTEVQALV
;
A
#
# COMPACT_ATOMS: atom_id res chain seq x y z
N LEU A 1 -4.58 2.24 11.24
CA LEU A 1 -4.01 0.99 11.75
C LEU A 1 -3.83 0.99 13.30
N GLY A 2 -4.53 1.85 14.02
CA GLY A 2 -4.53 1.83 15.49
C GLY A 2 -3.23 2.24 16.15
N GLY A 3 -2.48 3.15 15.55
CA GLY A 3 -1.26 3.72 16.14
C GLY A 3 0.05 3.28 15.51
N GLY A 4 0.01 2.51 14.42
CA GLY A 4 1.22 2.13 13.69
C GLY A 4 1.18 0.71 13.15
N ILE A 5 2.33 0.23 12.68
CA ILE A 5 2.50 -1.14 12.18
C ILE A 5 3.14 -1.97 13.28
N VAL A 6 2.47 -3.06 13.66
CA VAL A 6 2.93 -3.95 14.74
C VAL A 6 4.18 -4.72 14.29
N PRO A 7 5.23 -4.87 15.12
CA PRO A 7 6.39 -5.72 14.80
C PRO A 7 5.97 -7.13 14.42
N GLY A 8 6.54 -7.66 13.34
CA GLY A 8 6.20 -8.99 12.82
C GLY A 8 4.84 -9.09 12.13
N ALA A 9 4.07 -7.99 12.03
CA ALA A 9 2.81 -7.98 11.30
C ALA A 9 3.03 -7.99 9.79
N VAL A 10 2.15 -8.68 9.08
CA VAL A 10 2.11 -8.65 7.61
C VAL A 10 0.83 -7.94 7.16
N VAL A 11 1.02 -6.84 6.44
CA VAL A 11 -0.05 -6.00 5.90
C VAL A 11 -0.10 -6.16 4.38
N LEU A 12 -1.23 -6.56 3.85
CA LEU A 12 -1.50 -6.60 2.42
C LEU A 12 -2.17 -5.28 1.98
N LEU A 13 -1.54 -4.57 1.06
CA LEU A 13 -2.14 -3.46 0.35
C LEU A 13 -2.65 -3.94 -1.00
N ALA A 14 -3.96 -4.10 -1.12
CA ALA A 14 -4.65 -4.52 -2.33
C ALA A 14 -5.26 -3.33 -3.07
N GLY A 15 -5.38 -3.41 -4.38
CA GLY A 15 -6.02 -2.37 -5.19
C GLY A 15 -5.72 -2.54 -6.68
N GLU A 16 -6.48 -1.85 -7.53
CA GLU A 16 -6.30 -1.90 -8.99
C GLU A 16 -4.89 -1.44 -9.41
N PRO A 17 -4.37 -1.96 -10.54
CA PRO A 17 -3.16 -1.43 -11.16
C PRO A 17 -3.32 0.07 -11.48
N GLY A 18 -2.27 0.85 -11.21
CA GLY A 18 -2.26 2.30 -11.50
C GLY A 18 -2.95 3.19 -10.47
N VAL A 19 -3.56 2.65 -9.40
CA VAL A 19 -4.22 3.45 -8.36
C VAL A 19 -3.24 4.24 -7.47
N GLY A 20 -1.94 3.89 -7.51
CA GLY A 20 -0.88 4.60 -6.77
C GLY A 20 -0.32 3.85 -5.56
N LYS A 21 -0.54 2.51 -5.44
CA LYS A 21 -0.03 1.69 -4.32
C LYS A 21 1.47 1.83 -4.12
N SER A 22 2.25 1.62 -5.18
CA SER A 22 3.72 1.70 -5.14
C SER A 22 4.21 3.10 -4.75
N THR A 23 3.49 4.17 -5.16
CA THR A 23 3.81 5.54 -4.76
C THR A 23 3.55 5.77 -3.28
N LEU A 24 2.41 5.29 -2.77
CA LEU A 24 2.08 5.36 -1.34
C LEU A 24 3.12 4.61 -0.50
N LEU A 25 3.45 3.37 -0.88
CA LEU A 25 4.37 2.56 -0.09
C LEU A 25 5.82 3.06 -0.17
N LEU A 26 6.21 3.69 -1.27
CA LEU A 26 7.53 4.32 -1.38
C LEU A 26 7.64 5.55 -0.46
N ASP A 27 6.60 6.36 -0.37
CA ASP A 27 6.53 7.50 0.58
C ASP A 27 6.52 7.01 2.04
N VAL A 28 5.72 5.98 2.34
CA VAL A 28 5.70 5.33 3.66
C VAL A 28 7.07 4.77 4.03
N ALA A 29 7.73 4.06 3.09
CA ALA A 29 9.05 3.48 3.31
C ALA A 29 10.12 4.56 3.58
N ALA A 30 10.09 5.67 2.84
CA ALA A 30 11.03 6.77 3.05
C ALA A 30 10.83 7.47 4.40
N LYS A 31 9.57 7.71 4.79
CA LYS A 31 9.24 8.29 6.10
C LYS A 31 9.63 7.36 7.24
N ALA A 32 9.36 6.06 7.10
CA ALA A 32 9.79 5.05 8.06
C ALA A 32 11.32 4.96 8.15
N ALA A 33 12.04 5.06 7.02
CA ALA A 33 13.50 5.07 6.99
C ALA A 33 14.08 6.31 7.72
N ALA A 34 13.47 7.47 7.50
CA ALA A 34 13.88 8.70 8.17
C ALA A 34 13.68 8.62 9.69
N GLU A 35 12.57 8.03 10.14
CA GLU A 35 12.29 7.84 11.57
C GLU A 35 13.21 6.77 12.17
N ALA A 36 13.35 5.61 11.51
CA ALA A 36 14.27 4.56 11.93
C ALA A 36 15.71 5.08 12.11
N ARG A 37 16.16 5.97 11.23
CA ARG A 37 17.48 6.60 11.30
C ARG A 37 17.62 7.51 12.55
N LYS A 38 16.58 8.27 12.89
CA LYS A 38 16.58 9.14 14.08
C LYS A 38 16.64 8.32 15.37
N GLU A 39 15.93 7.19 15.38
CA GLU A 39 15.86 6.29 16.54
C GLU A 39 17.00 5.26 16.60
N GLY A 40 17.92 5.27 15.64
CA GLY A 40 19.03 4.32 15.58
C GLY A 40 18.59 2.88 15.29
N MET A 41 17.40 2.72 14.66
CA MET A 41 16.88 1.42 14.22
C MET A 41 17.49 0.99 12.89
N GLY A 42 17.20 -0.26 12.48
CA GLY A 42 17.63 -0.81 11.20
C GLY A 42 17.07 -0.06 9.99
N LYS A 43 17.68 -0.27 8.83
CA LYS A 43 17.25 0.32 7.55
C LYS A 43 15.89 -0.21 7.13
N VAL A 44 15.22 0.50 6.22
CA VAL A 44 14.01 0.03 5.55
C VAL A 44 14.38 -0.58 4.21
N LEU A 45 13.83 -1.73 3.87
CA LEU A 45 14.10 -2.45 2.61
C LEU A 45 12.85 -2.42 1.71
N TYR A 46 13.00 -1.82 0.52
CA TYR A 46 11.99 -1.81 -0.53
C TYR A 46 12.43 -2.76 -1.65
N LEU A 47 11.69 -3.84 -1.81
CA LEU A 47 11.91 -4.88 -2.81
C LEU A 47 10.88 -4.71 -3.93
N THR A 48 11.34 -4.68 -5.18
CA THR A 48 10.46 -4.61 -6.35
C THR A 48 10.80 -5.71 -7.33
N GLY A 49 9.79 -6.36 -7.88
CA GLY A 49 9.93 -7.29 -9.00
C GLY A 49 9.38 -6.75 -10.32
N GLU A 50 8.81 -5.54 -10.32
CA GLU A 50 8.19 -4.93 -11.51
C GLU A 50 9.09 -3.89 -12.17
N GLU A 51 9.84 -3.15 -11.39
CA GLU A 51 10.65 -2.03 -11.85
C GLU A 51 12.12 -2.23 -11.47
N SER A 52 13.02 -1.65 -12.26
CA SER A 52 14.43 -1.59 -11.87
C SER A 52 14.64 -0.65 -10.67
N ALA A 53 15.67 -0.90 -9.88
CA ALA A 53 16.04 -0.03 -8.76
C ALA A 53 16.26 1.44 -9.19
N SER A 54 16.75 1.67 -10.42
CA SER A 54 16.92 3.02 -10.99
C SER A 54 15.57 3.71 -11.25
N GLN A 55 14.56 2.99 -11.74
CA GLN A 55 13.22 3.53 -11.95
C GLN A 55 12.54 3.89 -10.64
N VAL A 56 12.64 3.00 -9.65
CA VAL A 56 12.10 3.29 -8.29
C VAL A 56 12.82 4.49 -7.69
N ARG A 57 14.15 4.61 -7.85
CA ARG A 57 14.93 5.76 -7.37
C ARG A 57 14.50 7.07 -8.03
N LEU A 58 14.26 7.08 -9.35
CA LEU A 58 13.75 8.26 -10.05
C LEU A 58 12.37 8.67 -9.54
N ARG A 59 11.49 7.70 -9.28
CA ARG A 59 10.19 7.96 -8.66
C ARG A 59 10.36 8.52 -7.26
N ALA A 60 11.21 7.93 -6.43
CA ALA A 60 11.52 8.41 -5.08
C ALA A 60 12.02 9.86 -5.11
N GLN A 61 12.91 10.20 -6.04
CA GLN A 61 13.42 11.56 -6.21
C GLN A 61 12.29 12.55 -6.56
N ARG A 62 11.39 12.17 -7.49
CA ARG A 62 10.27 13.01 -7.91
C ARG A 62 9.32 13.35 -6.77
N ILE A 63 9.05 12.39 -5.88
CA ILE A 63 8.12 12.55 -4.75
C ILE A 63 8.80 12.98 -3.45
N GLY A 64 10.12 13.24 -3.48
CA GLY A 64 10.88 13.61 -2.28
C GLY A 64 11.07 12.48 -1.27
N ALA A 65 10.96 11.23 -1.70
CA ALA A 65 11.04 10.01 -0.87
C ALA A 65 12.45 9.36 -0.90
N LEU A 66 13.50 10.16 -0.92
CA LEU A 66 14.88 9.67 -0.80
C LEU A 66 15.36 9.78 0.65
N ASP A 67 15.82 8.67 1.22
CA ASP A 67 16.50 8.64 2.53
C ASP A 67 17.70 7.68 2.47
N PRO A 68 18.83 8.00 3.12
CA PRO A 68 20.01 7.11 3.16
C PRO A 68 19.75 5.75 3.83
N SER A 69 18.73 5.67 4.69
CA SER A 69 18.32 4.43 5.35
C SER A 69 17.26 3.65 4.56
N LEU A 70 16.86 4.11 3.38
CA LEU A 70 15.99 3.38 2.47
C LEU A 70 16.84 2.59 1.46
N LEU A 71 16.84 1.27 1.56
CA LEU A 71 17.47 0.36 0.62
C LEU A 71 16.47 -0.04 -0.47
N LEU A 72 16.90 0.01 -1.73
CA LEU A 72 16.12 -0.40 -2.89
C LEU A 72 16.78 -1.61 -3.54
N ALA A 73 16.06 -2.71 -3.74
CA ALA A 73 16.52 -3.86 -4.49
C ALA A 73 15.47 -4.28 -5.52
N SER A 74 15.94 -4.62 -6.73
CA SER A 74 15.11 -5.15 -7.82
C SER A 74 15.43 -6.63 -7.97
N GLU A 75 14.50 -7.49 -7.52
CA GLU A 75 14.66 -8.93 -7.47
C GLU A 75 13.34 -9.63 -7.80
N THR A 76 13.43 -10.82 -8.36
CA THR A 76 12.27 -11.65 -8.63
C THR A 76 12.40 -13.05 -7.99
N ASP A 77 13.61 -13.44 -7.61
CA ASP A 77 13.87 -14.71 -6.93
C ASP A 77 13.62 -14.61 -5.43
N LEU A 78 12.71 -15.43 -4.90
CA LEU A 78 12.36 -15.44 -3.48
C LEU A 78 13.57 -15.73 -2.57
N GLY A 79 14.46 -16.63 -2.98
CA GLY A 79 15.66 -16.95 -2.21
C GLY A 79 16.55 -15.72 -2.01
N THR A 80 16.78 -14.96 -3.07
CA THR A 80 17.52 -13.70 -3.05
C THR A 80 16.82 -12.64 -2.20
N VAL A 81 15.49 -12.53 -2.31
CA VAL A 81 14.66 -11.63 -1.47
C VAL A 81 14.86 -11.93 0.01
N LEU A 82 14.77 -13.21 0.42
CA LEU A 82 14.99 -13.62 1.80
C LEU A 82 16.43 -13.37 2.25
N GLY A 83 17.42 -13.57 1.36
CA GLY A 83 18.82 -13.24 1.61
C GLY A 83 19.04 -11.76 1.90
N HIS A 84 18.38 -10.87 1.17
CA HIS A 84 18.40 -9.44 1.45
C HIS A 84 17.82 -9.08 2.82
N ILE A 85 16.71 -9.71 3.21
CA ILE A 85 16.11 -9.52 4.54
C ILE A 85 17.07 -10.00 5.64
N GLU A 86 17.70 -11.14 5.43
CA GLU A 86 18.65 -11.69 6.40
C GLU A 86 19.89 -10.83 6.58
N ALA A 87 20.52 -10.45 5.46
CA ALA A 87 21.78 -9.70 5.46
C ALA A 87 21.63 -8.28 6.03
N ASN A 88 20.46 -7.65 5.88
CA ASN A 88 20.27 -6.25 6.29
C ASN A 88 19.51 -6.10 7.60
N SER A 89 18.82 -7.13 8.09
CA SER A 89 17.96 -7.08 9.31
C SER A 89 17.14 -5.78 9.36
N PRO A 90 16.28 -5.51 8.34
CA PRO A 90 15.61 -4.23 8.22
C PRO A 90 14.55 -4.03 9.31
N SER A 91 14.25 -2.78 9.63
CA SER A 91 13.16 -2.40 10.54
C SER A 91 11.77 -2.48 9.89
N LEU A 92 11.72 -2.47 8.56
CA LEU A 92 10.51 -2.61 7.74
C LEU A 92 10.89 -3.17 6.37
N VAL A 93 10.06 -4.07 5.83
CA VAL A 93 10.15 -4.56 4.46
C VAL A 93 8.92 -4.15 3.67
N VAL A 94 9.12 -3.64 2.46
CA VAL A 94 8.08 -3.48 1.43
C VAL A 94 8.38 -4.43 0.28
N ALA A 95 7.39 -5.23 -0.14
CA ALA A 95 7.49 -6.17 -1.25
C ALA A 95 6.45 -5.82 -2.33
N ASP A 96 6.92 -5.26 -3.44
CA ASP A 96 6.12 -4.70 -4.55
C ASP A 96 6.47 -5.37 -5.89
N SER A 97 5.67 -6.31 -6.37
CA SER A 97 4.46 -6.91 -5.81
C SER A 97 4.64 -8.39 -5.52
N VAL A 98 3.79 -8.98 -4.67
CA VAL A 98 3.86 -10.41 -4.35
C VAL A 98 3.71 -11.31 -5.58
N GLN A 99 3.07 -10.84 -6.65
CA GLN A 99 2.86 -11.56 -7.88
C GLN A 99 4.11 -11.66 -8.77
N THR A 100 5.12 -10.83 -8.55
CA THR A 100 6.33 -10.79 -9.38
C THR A 100 7.46 -11.64 -8.84
N PHE A 101 7.39 -12.01 -7.56
CA PHE A 101 8.35 -12.93 -6.96
C PHE A 101 8.01 -14.38 -7.28
N ALA A 102 9.05 -15.20 -7.40
CA ALA A 102 8.92 -16.63 -7.66
C ALA A 102 9.90 -17.44 -6.81
N SER A 103 9.45 -18.62 -6.39
CA SER A 103 10.27 -19.63 -5.73
C SER A 103 10.66 -20.73 -6.72
N ALA A 104 11.93 -21.09 -6.78
CA ALA A 104 12.38 -22.25 -7.53
C ALA A 104 11.91 -23.59 -6.94
N GLN A 105 11.35 -23.59 -5.72
CA GLN A 105 10.88 -24.79 -5.02
C GLN A 105 9.47 -25.20 -5.43
N VAL A 106 8.73 -24.31 -6.11
CA VAL A 106 7.33 -24.55 -6.51
C VAL A 106 7.19 -24.38 -8.02
N GLU A 107 6.54 -25.33 -8.66
CA GLU A 107 6.23 -25.24 -10.08
C GLU A 107 5.17 -24.17 -10.38
N GLY A 108 5.25 -23.57 -11.56
CA GLY A 108 4.30 -22.59 -12.06
C GLY A 108 4.94 -21.23 -12.36
N SER A 109 4.22 -20.44 -13.13
CA SER A 109 4.65 -19.08 -13.50
C SER A 109 4.53 -18.11 -12.33
N PRO A 110 5.37 -17.06 -12.25
CA PRO A 110 5.18 -15.96 -11.31
C PRO A 110 3.74 -15.43 -11.38
N GLY A 111 3.16 -15.08 -10.23
CA GLY A 111 1.76 -14.65 -10.14
C GLY A 111 0.72 -15.78 -10.11
N GLY A 112 1.11 -17.02 -10.39
CA GLY A 112 0.26 -18.19 -10.24
C GLY A 112 -0.07 -18.46 -8.76
N VAL A 113 -1.22 -19.10 -8.51
CA VAL A 113 -1.75 -19.33 -7.14
C VAL A 113 -0.73 -20.02 -6.22
N ALA A 114 -0.05 -21.07 -6.71
CA ALA A 114 0.93 -21.81 -5.93
C ALA A 114 2.14 -20.93 -5.58
N GLN A 115 2.66 -20.19 -6.56
CA GLN A 115 3.80 -19.27 -6.39
C GLN A 115 3.46 -18.13 -5.41
N VAL A 116 2.30 -17.49 -5.56
CA VAL A 116 1.86 -16.41 -4.68
C VAL A 116 1.70 -16.88 -3.23
N ARG A 117 1.17 -18.10 -3.02
CA ARG A 117 1.07 -18.68 -1.68
C ARG A 117 2.42 -18.98 -1.05
N GLU A 118 3.34 -19.54 -1.83
CA GLU A 118 4.70 -19.84 -1.37
C GLU A 118 5.44 -18.56 -0.98
N VAL A 119 5.46 -17.57 -1.88
CA VAL A 119 6.10 -16.26 -1.64
C VAL A 119 5.54 -15.60 -0.39
N ALA A 120 4.21 -15.52 -0.28
CA ALA A 120 3.58 -14.93 0.89
C ALA A 120 3.87 -15.70 2.17
N GLY A 121 3.82 -17.06 2.12
CA GLY A 121 4.15 -17.91 3.26
C GLY A 121 5.57 -17.69 3.78
N ALA A 122 6.54 -17.64 2.88
CA ALA A 122 7.94 -17.40 3.22
C ALA A 122 8.16 -15.98 3.81
N LEU A 123 7.55 -14.94 3.23
CA LEU A 123 7.63 -13.58 3.76
C LEU A 123 6.94 -13.44 5.12
N ILE A 124 5.80 -14.12 5.34
CA ILE A 124 5.12 -14.17 6.64
C ILE A 124 6.01 -14.86 7.68
N GLN A 125 6.64 -15.95 7.32
CA GLN A 125 7.57 -16.65 8.21
C GLN A 125 8.76 -15.76 8.58
N ALA A 126 9.37 -15.09 7.60
CA ALA A 126 10.47 -14.15 7.84
C ALA A 126 10.04 -12.99 8.75
N ALA A 127 8.84 -12.42 8.52
CA ALA A 127 8.27 -11.36 9.34
C ALA A 127 8.13 -11.79 10.81
N LYS A 128 7.50 -12.94 11.03
CA LYS A 128 7.19 -13.42 12.39
C LYS A 128 8.43 -13.90 13.15
N SER A 129 9.31 -14.63 12.50
CA SER A 129 10.52 -15.15 13.15
C SER A 129 11.52 -14.06 13.54
N ARG A 130 11.53 -12.93 12.83
CA ARG A 130 12.46 -11.81 13.05
C ARG A 130 11.80 -10.58 13.67
N SER A 131 10.48 -10.62 13.92
CA SER A 131 9.68 -9.47 14.39
C SER A 131 9.79 -8.24 13.46
N ILE A 132 9.97 -8.47 12.15
CA ILE A 132 10.07 -7.42 11.13
C ILE A 132 8.69 -7.23 10.49
N PRO A 133 8.09 -6.03 10.51
CA PRO A 133 6.86 -5.78 9.78
C PRO A 133 7.08 -5.84 8.27
N VAL A 134 6.11 -6.41 7.54
CA VAL A 134 6.17 -6.57 6.09
C VAL A 134 4.92 -5.97 5.45
N LEU A 135 5.11 -5.08 4.47
CA LEU A 135 4.06 -4.54 3.62
C LEU A 135 4.11 -5.25 2.27
N LEU A 136 3.06 -5.99 1.94
CA LEU A 136 2.90 -6.69 0.66
C LEU A 136 2.00 -5.89 -0.27
N VAL A 137 2.41 -5.70 -1.51
CA VAL A 137 1.53 -5.17 -2.57
C VAL A 137 0.86 -6.33 -3.29
N GLY A 138 -0.47 -6.23 -3.46
CA GLY A 138 -1.26 -7.15 -4.26
C GLY A 138 -2.10 -6.41 -5.30
N HIS A 139 -2.12 -6.92 -6.54
CA HIS A 139 -2.95 -6.38 -7.60
C HIS A 139 -4.30 -7.08 -7.65
N VAL A 140 -5.38 -6.29 -7.77
CA VAL A 140 -6.76 -6.75 -7.94
C VAL A 140 -7.10 -6.66 -9.43
N THR A 141 -7.63 -7.72 -10.01
CA THR A 141 -8.20 -7.67 -11.38
C THR A 141 -9.60 -7.08 -11.34
N LYS A 142 -10.04 -6.45 -12.46
CA LYS A 142 -11.36 -5.80 -12.57
C LYS A 142 -12.55 -6.72 -12.29
N ASP A 143 -12.38 -8.01 -12.48
CA ASP A 143 -13.44 -9.01 -12.24
C ASP A 143 -13.56 -9.45 -10.77
N GLY A 144 -12.86 -8.76 -9.85
CA GLY A 144 -12.86 -9.11 -8.42
C GLY A 144 -12.26 -10.49 -8.10
N GLY A 145 -11.83 -11.20 -9.13
CA GLY A 145 -11.14 -12.47 -9.07
C GLY A 145 -9.64 -12.22 -9.10
N ILE A 146 -9.04 -12.06 -7.94
CA ILE A 146 -7.60 -11.96 -7.88
C ILE A 146 -7.04 -13.38 -7.87
N ALA A 147 -6.19 -13.68 -8.84
CA ALA A 147 -5.11 -14.59 -8.57
C ALA A 147 -4.19 -13.89 -7.56
N GLY A 148 -4.51 -13.96 -6.29
CA GLY A 148 -3.64 -13.39 -5.27
C GLY A 148 -4.34 -12.93 -3.99
N PRO A 149 -4.99 -11.76 -3.89
CA PRO A 149 -5.40 -11.22 -2.60
C PRO A 149 -6.43 -12.05 -1.84
N ARG A 150 -7.45 -12.63 -2.48
CA ARG A 150 -8.39 -13.52 -1.75
C ARG A 150 -7.70 -14.70 -1.10
N ILE A 151 -6.65 -15.23 -1.73
CA ILE A 151 -5.83 -16.31 -1.18
C ILE A 151 -4.98 -15.81 -0.02
N LEU A 152 -4.52 -14.56 -0.09
CA LEU A 152 -3.65 -13.94 0.91
C LEU A 152 -4.41 -13.37 2.10
N GLU A 153 -5.67 -12.97 1.94
CA GLU A 153 -6.49 -12.38 3.01
C GLU A 153 -6.54 -13.24 4.28
N HIS A 154 -6.53 -14.56 4.13
CA HIS A 154 -6.56 -15.47 5.27
C HIS A 154 -5.18 -15.65 5.93
N LEU A 155 -4.10 -15.40 5.19
CA LEU A 155 -2.72 -15.61 5.65
C LEU A 155 -2.17 -14.40 6.40
N VAL A 156 -2.47 -13.18 5.92
CA VAL A 156 -1.94 -11.93 6.48
C VAL A 156 -2.71 -11.45 7.71
N ASP A 157 -2.11 -10.56 8.47
CA ASP A 157 -2.69 -10.00 9.69
C ASP A 157 -3.64 -8.84 9.41
N VAL A 158 -3.30 -8.01 8.42
CA VAL A 158 -4.07 -6.83 8.02
C VAL A 158 -4.23 -6.83 6.50
N VAL A 159 -5.43 -6.48 6.04
CA VAL A 159 -5.73 -6.25 4.62
C VAL A 159 -6.26 -4.83 4.48
N CYS A 160 -5.56 -4.03 3.72
CA CYS A 160 -5.97 -2.69 3.33
C CYS A 160 -6.31 -2.67 1.84
N GLN A 161 -7.43 -2.07 1.50
CA GLN A 161 -7.85 -1.82 0.13
C GLN A 161 -7.59 -0.37 -0.22
N PHE A 162 -6.85 -0.16 -1.31
CA PHE A 162 -6.52 1.17 -1.83
C PHE A 162 -7.31 1.40 -3.11
N GLU A 163 -8.22 2.37 -3.04
CA GLU A 163 -9.25 2.64 -4.05
C GLU A 163 -9.12 4.07 -4.58
N GLY A 164 -9.57 4.29 -5.79
CA GLY A 164 -9.67 5.62 -6.38
C GLY A 164 -10.07 5.56 -7.84
N ASP A 165 -10.85 6.54 -8.27
CA ASP A 165 -11.20 6.73 -9.68
C ASP A 165 -10.00 7.31 -10.44
N ARG A 166 -9.84 6.92 -11.72
CA ARG A 166 -8.76 7.42 -12.58
C ARG A 166 -8.91 8.91 -12.91
N HIS A 167 -10.12 9.41 -12.87
CA HIS A 167 -10.45 10.82 -13.16
C HIS A 167 -10.45 11.69 -11.91
N SER A 168 -10.40 11.10 -10.72
CA SER A 168 -10.30 11.79 -9.43
C SER A 168 -8.88 11.73 -8.87
N ARG A 169 -8.46 12.78 -8.19
CA ARG A 169 -7.22 12.77 -7.41
C ARG A 169 -7.37 12.08 -6.05
N LEU A 170 -8.61 11.91 -5.59
CA LEU A 170 -8.89 11.28 -4.31
C LEU A 170 -8.54 9.79 -4.33
N ARG A 171 -7.88 9.37 -3.26
CA ARG A 171 -7.59 7.97 -2.97
C ARG A 171 -8.05 7.64 -1.56
N LEU A 172 -8.66 6.48 -1.40
CA LEU A 172 -9.16 5.99 -0.13
C LEU A 172 -8.40 4.73 0.28
N LEU A 173 -7.98 4.68 1.52
CA LEU A 173 -7.38 3.50 2.14
C LEU A 173 -8.35 2.96 3.20
N ARG A 174 -8.85 1.76 2.99
CA ARG A 174 -9.79 1.09 3.90
C ARG A 174 -9.16 -0.17 4.46
N ALA A 175 -9.24 -0.37 5.77
CA ALA A 175 -8.95 -1.66 6.36
C ALA A 175 -10.15 -2.59 6.12
N VAL A 176 -9.94 -3.72 5.44
CA VAL A 176 -10.94 -4.78 5.23
C VAL A 176 -10.82 -5.86 6.30
N LYS A 177 -9.60 -6.07 6.77
CA LYS A 177 -9.25 -6.98 7.86
C LYS A 177 -8.16 -6.34 8.70
N ASN A 178 -8.32 -6.37 10.02
CA ASN A 178 -7.30 -5.88 10.94
C ASN A 178 -7.34 -6.70 12.24
N ARG A 179 -6.30 -7.51 12.48
CA ARG A 179 -6.19 -8.29 13.73
C ARG A 179 -5.84 -7.45 14.95
N TYR A 180 -5.38 -6.22 14.74
CA TYR A 180 -4.83 -5.37 15.79
C TYR A 180 -5.73 -4.16 16.13
N GLY A 181 -6.85 -4.00 15.42
CA GLY A 181 -7.73 -2.85 15.64
C GLY A 181 -8.97 -2.87 14.76
N PRO A 182 -9.74 -1.77 14.79
CA PRO A 182 -10.98 -1.63 14.03
C PRO A 182 -10.71 -1.54 12.51
N THR A 183 -11.76 -1.78 11.72
CA THR A 183 -11.74 -1.67 10.25
C THR A 183 -12.63 -0.55 9.71
N ASP A 184 -13.26 0.21 10.58
CA ASP A 184 -14.25 1.24 10.24
C ASP A 184 -13.63 2.62 9.94
N GLU A 185 -12.30 2.74 10.06
CA GLU A 185 -11.58 3.96 9.70
C GLU A 185 -11.18 3.98 8.23
N VAL A 186 -11.25 5.16 7.62
CA VAL A 186 -10.87 5.40 6.21
C VAL A 186 -9.83 6.51 6.15
N GLY A 187 -8.67 6.19 5.58
CA GLY A 187 -7.65 7.17 5.21
C GLY A 187 -8.00 7.82 3.87
N CYS A 188 -7.94 9.13 3.80
CA CYS A 188 -8.13 9.90 2.57
C CYS A 188 -6.81 10.50 2.12
N PHE A 189 -6.52 10.41 0.83
CA PHE A 189 -5.29 10.91 0.24
C PHE A 189 -5.59 11.61 -1.08
N GLU A 190 -4.79 12.59 -1.42
CA GLU A 190 -4.75 13.21 -2.73
C GLU A 190 -3.51 12.69 -3.49
N LEU A 191 -3.74 12.18 -4.70
CA LEU A 191 -2.68 11.80 -5.64
C LEU A 191 -2.37 12.99 -6.55
N GLY A 192 -1.18 13.55 -6.43
CA GLY A 192 -0.69 14.66 -7.24
C GLY A 192 0.63 14.33 -7.94
N GLU A 193 1.15 15.31 -8.67
CA GLU A 193 2.45 15.18 -9.38
C GLU A 193 3.63 14.95 -8.42
N LYS A 194 3.54 15.51 -7.22
CA LYS A 194 4.57 15.40 -6.17
C LYS A 194 4.38 14.19 -5.25
N GLY A 195 3.49 13.27 -5.59
CA GLY A 195 3.25 12.06 -4.80
C GLY A 195 1.87 12.00 -4.16
N ILE A 196 1.76 11.36 -3.02
CA ILE A 196 0.51 11.16 -2.29
C ILE A 196 0.55 11.95 -0.99
N ILE A 197 -0.49 12.74 -0.75
CA ILE A 197 -0.64 13.58 0.44
C ILE A 197 -1.86 13.10 1.22
N GLY A 198 -1.69 12.86 2.53
CA GLY A 198 -2.81 12.56 3.43
C GLY A 198 -3.72 13.77 3.61
N LEU A 199 -5.01 13.56 3.55
CA LEU A 199 -6.03 14.58 3.74
C LEU A 199 -6.71 14.38 5.10
N GLU A 200 -6.58 15.37 5.97
CA GLU A 200 -7.33 15.39 7.23
C GLU A 200 -8.80 15.71 6.95
N ASP A 201 -9.05 16.67 6.06
CA ASP A 201 -10.38 17.04 5.59
C ASP A 201 -10.49 16.95 4.05
N PRO A 202 -11.18 15.92 3.50
CA PRO A 202 -11.39 15.78 2.07
C PRO A 202 -12.54 16.65 1.52
N SER A 203 -13.21 17.45 2.34
CA SER A 203 -14.40 18.24 1.96
C SER A 203 -14.16 19.11 0.73
N GLY A 204 -12.96 19.71 0.62
CA GLY A 204 -12.59 20.57 -0.50
C GLY A 204 -12.51 19.85 -1.86
N LEU A 205 -12.50 18.50 -1.89
CA LEU A 205 -12.52 17.70 -3.12
C LEU A 205 -13.93 17.29 -3.57
N PHE A 206 -14.92 17.43 -2.69
CA PHE A 206 -16.30 16.97 -2.93
C PHE A 206 -17.31 18.12 -3.07
N LEU A 207 -16.92 19.30 -2.62
CA LEU A 207 -17.77 20.50 -2.72
C LEU A 207 -17.22 21.38 -3.81
N SER A 208 -18.08 21.81 -4.73
CA SER A 208 -17.72 22.79 -5.75
C SER A 208 -17.21 24.06 -5.07
N GLN A 209 -16.07 24.56 -5.53
CA GLN A 209 -15.49 25.82 -5.01
C GLN A 209 -16.29 27.04 -5.44
N ASP A 210 -17.17 26.90 -6.43
CA ASP A 210 -18.09 27.96 -6.84
C ASP A 210 -19.22 28.11 -5.83
N ARG A 211 -19.14 29.19 -5.05
CA ARG A 211 -20.14 29.57 -4.04
C ARG A 211 -21.48 30.03 -4.63
N GLN A 212 -21.68 29.96 -5.93
CA GLN A 212 -22.97 30.26 -6.54
C GLN A 212 -23.91 29.08 -6.38
N ALA A 213 -25.01 29.29 -5.65
CA ALA A 213 -26.06 28.31 -5.51
C ALA A 213 -26.66 28.02 -6.90
N VAL A 214 -26.37 26.80 -7.41
CA VAL A 214 -26.96 26.30 -8.66
C VAL A 214 -28.26 25.58 -8.31
N PRO A 215 -29.39 25.96 -8.92
CA PRO A 215 -30.65 25.25 -8.71
C PRO A 215 -30.51 23.75 -9.01
N GLY A 216 -31.07 22.92 -8.15
CA GLY A 216 -30.95 21.46 -8.27
C GLY A 216 -29.70 20.87 -7.61
N THR A 217 -28.89 21.67 -6.93
CA THR A 217 -27.70 21.22 -6.21
C THR A 217 -27.91 21.29 -4.69
N CYS A 218 -27.55 20.22 -4.00
CA CYS A 218 -27.63 20.12 -2.54
C CYS A 218 -26.36 19.48 -1.99
N ALA A 219 -25.75 20.15 -1.01
CA ALA A 219 -24.67 19.53 -0.23
C ALA A 219 -25.26 18.63 0.84
N THR A 220 -24.76 17.41 0.95
CA THR A 220 -25.15 16.42 1.93
C THR A 220 -23.92 15.74 2.52
N VAL A 221 -24.10 14.82 3.45
CA VAL A 221 -23.03 14.04 4.06
C VAL A 221 -23.36 12.56 3.93
N SER A 222 -22.43 11.82 3.31
CA SER A 222 -22.43 10.36 3.32
C SER A 222 -21.43 9.84 4.36
N LEU A 223 -21.57 8.59 4.78
CA LEU A 223 -20.61 7.94 5.68
C LEU A 223 -19.77 6.93 4.90
N ALA A 224 -18.45 7.05 5.00
CA ALA A 224 -17.49 6.05 4.55
C ALA A 224 -16.83 5.43 5.79
N GLY A 225 -17.34 4.26 6.22
CA GLY A 225 -17.02 3.72 7.53
C GLY A 225 -17.53 4.68 8.63
N ARG A 226 -16.65 5.16 9.51
CA ARG A 226 -16.97 6.18 10.53
C ARG A 226 -16.68 7.61 10.08
N ARG A 227 -16.11 7.79 8.90
CA ARG A 227 -15.72 9.10 8.38
C ARG A 227 -16.88 9.77 7.66
N PRO A 228 -17.32 10.97 8.07
CA PRO A 228 -18.27 11.77 7.31
C PRO A 228 -17.58 12.30 6.04
N MET A 229 -18.24 12.12 4.89
CA MET A 229 -17.78 12.55 3.57
C MET A 229 -18.80 13.56 3.02
N PRO A 230 -18.50 14.85 2.98
CA PRO A 230 -19.35 15.81 2.30
C PRO A 230 -19.48 15.44 0.82
N THR A 231 -20.68 15.50 0.31
CA THR A 231 -21.03 15.09 -1.06
C THR A 231 -22.01 16.11 -1.62
N GLU A 232 -21.80 16.53 -2.86
CA GLU A 232 -22.75 17.33 -3.59
C GLU A 232 -23.63 16.44 -4.46
N VAL A 233 -24.93 16.56 -4.31
CA VAL A 233 -25.94 15.87 -5.10
C VAL A 233 -26.55 16.87 -6.07
N GLN A 234 -26.55 16.54 -7.35
CA GLN A 234 -27.14 17.34 -8.40
C GLN A 234 -28.31 16.58 -9.01
N ALA A 235 -29.47 17.23 -9.08
CA ALA A 235 -30.65 16.72 -9.75
C ALA A 235 -30.88 17.52 -11.05
N LEU A 236 -30.86 16.83 -12.17
CA LEU A 236 -31.29 17.36 -13.47
C LEU A 236 -32.79 17.11 -13.60
N VAL A 237 -33.57 18.18 -13.71
CA VAL A 237 -35.02 18.14 -13.94
C VAL A 237 -35.31 18.55 -15.36
#